data_34f311ecde0e2dab953935ff1c970bb0
#
_entry.id   34f311ecde0e2dab953935ff1c970bb0
#
_cell.length_a   1.000
_cell.length_b   1.000
_cell.length_c   1.000
_cell.angle_alpha   90.00
_cell.angle_beta   90.00
_cell.angle_gamma   90.00
#
_symmetry.space_group_name_H-M   'P 1'
#
loop_
_entity.id
_entity.type
_entity.pdbx_description
1 polymer ?
#
loop_
_entity_poly.entity_id
_entity_poly.type
_entity_poly.pdbx_seq_one_letter_code
_entity_poly.pdbx_strand_id
1 'polypeptide(L)'
;PAVVCVLLKRWFSQRVLYITKRYSYMSRTMSLAAFLLPTGHHAAAWRHAGSVKDAGVNFQHHAELAQTAERGLFDAVFIADFTSSIDEEGIEGFKRMTYASSFEPLTLISALSAVTQHIGVIGTVSTTYTVPYHLARQFLSLDQINGGRSGWNLVTTANVRESVHYGVPDHIRHADRYQRAREIADLVVTFWDVWADGAFVRVVESGVFFEPSLPRGAPPDGTFFAASCQ
;
A
#
# COMPACT_ATOMS: atom_id res chain seq x y z
N PRO A 1 18.12 3.37 6.73
CA PRO A 1 17.66 2.46 5.70
C PRO A 1 16.19 2.17 5.94
N ALA A 2 15.35 2.57 4.99
CA ALA A 2 13.93 2.28 5.03
C ALA A 2 13.74 0.75 4.96
N VAL A 3 13.08 0.17 5.94
CA VAL A 3 12.66 -1.23 5.88
C VAL A 3 11.43 -1.25 4.98
N VAL A 4 11.60 -1.68 3.74
CA VAL A 4 10.48 -1.97 2.84
C VAL A 4 9.93 -3.32 3.26
N CYS A 5 8.76 -3.32 3.89
CA CYS A 5 8.00 -4.53 4.18
C CYS A 5 6.81 -4.57 3.22
N VAL A 6 6.83 -5.49 2.27
CA VAL A 6 5.70 -5.71 1.36
C VAL A 6 4.85 -6.83 1.94
N LEU A 7 3.63 -6.53 2.32
CA LEU A 7 2.63 -7.51 2.76
C LEU A 7 1.72 -7.83 1.57
N LEU A 8 1.77 -9.06 1.10
CA LEU A 8 0.87 -9.58 0.07
C LEU A 8 -0.10 -10.56 0.72
N LYS A 9 -1.39 -10.33 0.60
CA LYS A 9 -2.41 -11.28 1.03
C LYS A 9 -2.95 -12.02 -0.19
N ARG A 10 -2.90 -13.35 -0.18
CA ARG A 10 -3.56 -14.21 -1.17
C ARG A 10 -4.80 -14.82 -0.54
N TRP A 11 -5.98 -14.44 -1.00
CA TRP A 11 -7.27 -14.94 -0.49
C TRP A 11 -7.50 -16.46 -0.69
N PHE A 12 -6.87 -17.07 -1.68
CA PHE A 12 -7.09 -18.49 -2.02
C PHE A 12 -6.02 -19.47 -1.49
N SER A 13 -5.01 -19.01 -0.83
CA SER A 13 -4.06 -19.92 -0.16
C SER A 13 -3.60 -19.28 1.15
N GLN A 14 -4.06 -19.89 2.24
CA GLN A 14 -3.75 -19.58 3.64
C GLN A 14 -2.29 -19.22 3.90
N ARG A 15 -1.84 -18.00 3.65
CA ARG A 15 -0.61 -17.46 4.25
C ARG A 15 -0.43 -15.99 3.88
N VAL A 16 -0.39 -15.14 4.90
CA VAL A 16 0.30 -13.85 4.80
C VAL A 16 1.76 -14.15 4.50
N LEU A 17 2.22 -13.85 3.30
CA LEU A 17 3.63 -13.97 2.96
C LEU A 17 4.34 -12.74 3.57
N TYR A 18 4.80 -12.90 4.82
CA TYR A 18 5.92 -12.10 5.26
C TYR A 18 7.10 -12.46 4.37
N ILE A 19 7.67 -11.54 3.61
CA ILE A 19 8.97 -11.74 3.01
C ILE A 19 10.02 -11.62 4.14
N THR A 20 9.89 -12.50 5.12
CA THR A 20 10.94 -12.87 6.05
C THR A 20 11.24 -14.33 5.80
N LYS A 21 12.41 -14.59 5.21
CA LYS A 21 13.10 -15.87 5.08
C LYS A 21 12.39 -17.09 5.71
N ARG A 22 11.65 -17.87 4.91
CA ARG A 22 11.57 -19.31 5.08
C ARG A 22 12.18 -19.96 3.85
N TYR A 23 13.36 -20.50 4.02
CA TYR A 23 13.99 -21.35 3.03
C TYR A 23 13.19 -22.66 2.93
N SER A 24 12.34 -22.79 1.93
CA SER A 24 11.93 -24.07 1.39
C SER A 24 12.69 -24.27 0.07
N TYR A 25 13.04 -25.49 -0.25
CA TYR A 25 13.73 -25.89 -1.48
C TYR A 25 12.84 -25.62 -2.71
N MET A 26 12.62 -24.36 -3.03
CA MET A 26 12.02 -23.92 -4.29
C MET A 26 13.13 -23.34 -5.17
N SER A 27 13.03 -23.59 -6.47
CA SER A 27 13.92 -22.95 -7.45
C SER A 27 13.97 -21.46 -7.15
N ARG A 28 15.18 -20.91 -7.01
CA ARG A 28 15.39 -19.48 -6.75
C ARG A 28 14.92 -18.70 -7.98
N THR A 29 13.73 -18.13 -7.92
CA THR A 29 13.23 -17.20 -8.92
C THR A 29 13.40 -15.78 -8.40
N MET A 30 13.72 -14.86 -9.29
CA MET A 30 13.79 -13.43 -9.00
C MET A 30 12.41 -12.82 -9.29
N SER A 31 11.83 -12.09 -8.35
CA SER A 31 10.62 -11.32 -8.57
C SER A 31 10.97 -9.90 -8.99
N LEU A 32 10.29 -9.40 -10.01
CA LEU A 32 10.51 -8.07 -10.58
C LEU A 32 9.30 -7.17 -10.29
N ALA A 33 9.54 -6.04 -9.64
CA ALA A 33 8.54 -4.99 -9.49
C ALA A 33 8.93 -3.74 -10.30
N ALA A 34 8.01 -3.26 -11.13
CA ALA A 34 8.19 -2.01 -11.84
C ALA A 34 7.84 -0.84 -10.92
N PHE A 35 8.84 -0.05 -10.53
CA PHE A 35 8.64 1.17 -9.76
C PHE A 35 8.19 2.28 -10.72
N LEU A 36 6.91 2.62 -10.69
CA LEU A 36 6.33 3.62 -11.57
C LEU A 36 6.50 5.02 -10.95
N LEU A 37 7.40 5.81 -11.55
CA LEU A 37 7.41 7.25 -11.38
C LEU A 37 6.94 7.88 -12.71
N PRO A 38 5.95 8.76 -12.69
CA PRO A 38 5.19 9.16 -13.88
C PRO A 38 6.02 9.63 -15.07
N THR A 39 7.07 10.38 -14.81
CA THR A 39 7.99 10.90 -15.84
C THR A 39 9.40 10.31 -15.72
N GLY A 40 9.62 9.32 -14.84
CA GLY A 40 10.94 8.77 -14.50
C GLY A 40 11.56 9.41 -13.27
N HIS A 41 12.70 8.87 -12.82
CA HIS A 41 13.33 9.22 -11.55
C HIS A 41 14.07 10.56 -11.53
N HIS A 42 14.35 11.16 -12.67
CA HIS A 42 15.02 12.45 -12.73
C HIS A 42 14.00 13.59 -12.58
N ALA A 43 14.20 14.49 -11.63
CA ALA A 43 13.27 15.58 -11.31
C ALA A 43 12.86 16.43 -12.54
N ALA A 44 13.76 16.59 -13.52
CA ALA A 44 13.51 17.32 -14.74
C ALA A 44 13.11 16.44 -15.94
N ALA A 45 12.82 15.15 -15.75
CA ALA A 45 12.48 14.22 -16.83
C ALA A 45 11.25 14.65 -17.63
N TRP A 46 10.31 15.35 -17.01
CA TRP A 46 9.13 15.93 -17.65
C TRP A 46 9.44 16.91 -18.79
N ARG A 47 10.67 17.46 -18.82
CA ARG A 47 11.13 18.40 -19.87
C ARG A 47 11.60 17.69 -21.12
N HIS A 48 11.83 16.38 -21.08
CA HIS A 48 12.22 15.61 -22.24
C HIS A 48 11.11 15.63 -23.31
N ALA A 49 11.49 15.73 -24.59
CA ALA A 49 10.54 15.88 -25.69
C ALA A 49 9.53 14.73 -25.79
N GLY A 50 9.92 13.50 -25.41
CA GLY A 50 9.04 12.33 -25.40
C GLY A 50 8.28 12.09 -24.09
N SER A 51 8.38 12.98 -23.11
CA SER A 51 7.68 12.82 -21.82
C SER A 51 6.22 13.21 -21.92
N VAL A 52 5.37 12.45 -21.23
CA VAL A 52 3.98 12.82 -20.92
C VAL A 52 4.02 13.84 -19.77
N LYS A 53 3.73 15.11 -20.08
CA LYS A 53 4.00 16.24 -19.17
C LYS A 53 3.05 16.27 -17.96
N ASP A 54 1.85 15.77 -18.10
CA ASP A 54 0.82 15.65 -17.06
C ASP A 54 0.79 14.25 -16.41
N ALA A 55 1.83 13.44 -16.64
CA ALA A 55 1.89 12.03 -16.23
C ALA A 55 1.53 11.80 -14.75
N GLY A 56 1.85 12.74 -13.85
CA GLY A 56 1.53 12.62 -12.41
C GLY A 56 0.05 12.45 -12.12
N VAL A 57 -0.83 13.00 -12.97
CA VAL A 57 -2.30 12.98 -12.83
C VAL A 57 -3.01 12.44 -14.08
N ASN A 58 -2.27 11.81 -14.99
CA ASN A 58 -2.80 11.19 -16.18
C ASN A 58 -3.02 9.70 -15.96
N PHE A 59 -4.24 9.31 -15.60
CA PHE A 59 -4.57 7.92 -15.33
C PHE A 59 -4.32 7.00 -16.53
N GLN A 60 -4.63 7.45 -17.76
CA GLN A 60 -4.41 6.64 -18.97
C GLN A 60 -2.94 6.26 -19.12
N HIS A 61 -2.04 7.20 -18.86
CA HIS A 61 -0.60 6.94 -18.89
C HIS A 61 -0.17 5.89 -17.85
N HIS A 62 -0.67 5.99 -16.62
CA HIS A 62 -0.41 4.99 -15.59
C HIS A 62 -0.98 3.60 -15.97
N ALA A 63 -2.17 3.54 -16.54
CA ALA A 63 -2.79 2.31 -17.02
C ALA A 63 -1.93 1.64 -18.11
N GLU A 64 -1.47 2.42 -19.09
CA GLU A 64 -0.59 1.93 -20.17
C GLU A 64 0.74 1.37 -19.62
N LEU A 65 1.35 2.05 -18.64
CA LEU A 65 2.57 1.59 -17.99
C LEU A 65 2.33 0.27 -17.23
N ALA A 66 1.25 0.18 -16.44
CA ALA A 66 0.91 -1.03 -15.69
C ALA A 66 0.62 -2.22 -16.61
N GLN A 67 -0.17 -2.01 -17.68
CA GLN A 67 -0.45 -3.02 -18.68
C GLN A 67 0.79 -3.44 -19.46
N THR A 68 1.71 -2.51 -19.71
CA THR A 68 3.00 -2.83 -20.37
C THR A 68 3.88 -3.68 -19.46
N ALA A 69 3.95 -3.36 -18.16
CA ALA A 69 4.65 -4.19 -17.18
C ALA A 69 4.00 -5.60 -17.06
N GLU A 70 2.67 -5.67 -17.10
CA GLU A 70 1.93 -6.93 -17.07
C GLU A 70 2.26 -7.80 -18.30
N ARG A 71 2.23 -7.23 -19.52
CA ARG A 71 2.66 -7.93 -20.75
C ARG A 71 4.13 -8.33 -20.70
N GLY A 72 4.96 -7.55 -20.03
CA GLY A 72 6.38 -7.82 -19.79
C GLY A 72 6.64 -8.85 -18.69
N LEU A 73 5.58 -9.47 -18.12
CA LEU A 73 5.65 -10.49 -17.06
C LEU A 73 6.34 -10.00 -15.78
N PHE A 74 6.21 -8.73 -15.44
CA PHE A 74 6.58 -8.24 -14.14
C PHE A 74 5.62 -8.82 -13.08
N ASP A 75 6.14 -9.13 -11.89
CA ASP A 75 5.34 -9.65 -10.78
C ASP A 75 4.45 -8.58 -10.17
N ALA A 76 4.92 -7.32 -10.15
CA ALA A 76 4.16 -6.21 -9.58
C ALA A 76 4.51 -4.86 -10.21
N VAL A 77 3.57 -3.90 -10.07
CA VAL A 77 3.85 -2.47 -10.15
C VAL A 77 3.87 -1.89 -8.73
N PHE A 78 4.75 -0.93 -8.51
CA PHE A 78 4.96 -0.29 -7.22
C PHE A 78 4.78 1.23 -7.35
N ILE A 79 3.92 1.80 -6.51
CA ILE A 79 3.60 3.23 -6.48
C ILE A 79 4.11 3.82 -5.16
N ALA A 80 5.05 4.75 -5.25
CA ALA A 80 5.47 5.54 -4.10
C ALA A 80 4.45 6.63 -3.77
N ASP A 81 4.54 7.12 -2.53
CA ASP A 81 3.79 8.28 -2.07
C ASP A 81 4.71 9.49 -1.93
N PHE A 82 4.25 10.62 -2.42
CA PHE A 82 4.95 11.90 -2.36
C PHE A 82 4.04 12.93 -1.68
N THR A 83 3.94 12.84 -0.36
CA THR A 83 3.05 13.68 0.44
C THR A 83 3.64 15.02 0.80
N SER A 84 4.97 15.20 0.63
CA SER A 84 5.58 16.47 0.99
C SER A 84 5.49 17.50 -0.12
N SER A 85 5.12 18.69 0.27
CA SER A 85 5.04 19.84 -0.61
C SER A 85 6.42 20.49 -0.78
N ILE A 86 6.82 21.41 -0.08
CA ILE A 86 8.01 22.24 -0.30
C ILE A 86 9.15 21.76 0.61
N ASP A 87 10.25 21.32 0.03
CA ASP A 87 11.45 20.91 0.75
C ASP A 87 12.40 22.08 1.07
N GLU A 88 13.66 21.78 1.39
CA GLU A 88 14.68 22.78 1.73
C GLU A 88 15.02 23.73 0.57
N GLU A 89 14.77 23.31 -0.67
CA GLU A 89 14.99 24.14 -1.86
C GLU A 89 13.91 25.23 -2.03
N GLY A 90 12.85 25.16 -1.23
CA GLY A 90 11.74 26.10 -1.23
C GLY A 90 10.91 26.07 -2.51
N ILE A 91 10.04 27.08 -2.68
CA ILE A 91 9.10 27.14 -3.81
C ILE A 91 9.80 27.19 -5.17
N GLU A 92 10.99 27.74 -5.25
CA GLU A 92 11.75 27.87 -6.51
C GLU A 92 12.27 26.55 -7.02
N GLY A 93 12.66 25.63 -6.15
CA GLY A 93 13.01 24.26 -6.48
C GLY A 93 11.76 23.45 -6.84
N PHE A 94 10.76 23.51 -5.96
CA PHE A 94 9.52 22.74 -6.07
C PHE A 94 8.74 23.02 -7.37
N LYS A 95 8.64 24.26 -7.82
CA LYS A 95 7.96 24.62 -9.09
C LYS A 95 8.56 24.01 -10.34
N ARG A 96 9.73 23.36 -10.23
CA ARG A 96 10.44 22.72 -11.35
C ARG A 96 10.35 21.20 -11.33
N MET A 97 9.74 20.64 -10.29
CA MET A 97 9.64 19.20 -10.07
C MET A 97 8.27 18.65 -10.43
N THR A 98 8.24 17.43 -10.95
CA THR A 98 6.99 16.72 -11.26
C THR A 98 6.26 16.23 -10.02
N TYR A 99 6.93 16.15 -8.89
CA TYR A 99 6.37 15.65 -7.62
C TYR A 99 5.32 16.57 -6.99
N ALA A 100 5.15 17.76 -7.55
CA ALA A 100 4.10 18.69 -7.14
C ALA A 100 2.68 18.19 -7.44
N SER A 101 2.53 17.19 -8.31
CA SER A 101 1.23 16.67 -8.74
C SER A 101 1.32 15.17 -8.95
N SER A 102 0.65 14.41 -8.09
CA SER A 102 0.58 12.94 -8.15
C SER A 102 -0.76 12.43 -7.62
N PHE A 103 -1.15 11.24 -8.10
CA PHE A 103 -2.26 10.52 -7.48
C PHE A 103 -1.88 10.00 -6.10
N GLU A 104 -2.86 9.91 -5.21
CA GLU A 104 -2.74 9.18 -3.96
C GLU A 104 -2.62 7.66 -4.27
N PRO A 105 -1.65 6.95 -3.67
CA PRO A 105 -1.32 5.59 -4.08
C PRO A 105 -2.46 4.58 -4.00
N LEU A 106 -3.27 4.55 -2.92
CA LEU A 106 -4.35 3.57 -2.80
C LEU A 106 -5.46 3.82 -3.82
N THR A 107 -5.79 5.07 -4.06
CA THR A 107 -6.75 5.46 -5.09
C THR A 107 -6.26 5.02 -6.47
N LEU A 108 -4.98 5.26 -6.78
CA LEU A 108 -4.40 4.89 -8.07
C LEU A 108 -4.35 3.37 -8.25
N ILE A 109 -3.83 2.61 -7.27
CA ILE A 109 -3.75 1.15 -7.42
C ILE A 109 -5.12 0.48 -7.44
N SER A 110 -6.15 1.10 -6.84
CA SER A 110 -7.53 0.62 -6.98
C SER A 110 -8.02 0.73 -8.42
N ALA A 111 -7.76 1.87 -9.07
CA ALA A 111 -8.09 2.06 -10.48
C ALA A 111 -7.25 1.16 -11.40
N LEU A 112 -5.94 0.99 -11.14
CA LEU A 112 -5.08 0.08 -11.90
C LEU A 112 -5.51 -1.38 -11.77
N SER A 113 -6.04 -1.77 -10.60
CA SER A 113 -6.57 -3.11 -10.38
C SER A 113 -7.71 -3.46 -11.32
N ALA A 114 -8.51 -2.47 -11.71
CA ALA A 114 -9.64 -2.66 -12.62
C ALA A 114 -9.22 -2.79 -14.11
N VAL A 115 -8.02 -2.37 -14.47
CA VAL A 115 -7.52 -2.38 -15.86
C VAL A 115 -6.37 -3.37 -16.08
N THR A 116 -6.01 -4.14 -15.06
CA THR A 116 -5.00 -5.21 -15.10
C THR A 116 -5.60 -6.53 -14.57
N GLN A 117 -5.03 -7.68 -14.92
CA GLN A 117 -5.60 -8.98 -14.58
C GLN A 117 -4.69 -9.87 -13.72
N HIS A 118 -3.38 -9.78 -13.87
CA HIS A 118 -2.42 -10.72 -13.27
C HIS A 118 -1.37 -10.03 -12.40
N ILE A 119 -0.93 -8.83 -12.78
CA ILE A 119 0.16 -8.12 -12.10
C ILE A 119 -0.26 -7.68 -10.70
N GLY A 120 0.64 -7.86 -9.72
CA GLY A 120 0.46 -7.32 -8.39
C GLY A 120 0.49 -5.78 -8.40
N VAL A 121 -0.29 -5.16 -7.53
CA VAL A 121 -0.34 -3.70 -7.36
C VAL A 121 0.06 -3.34 -5.93
N ILE A 122 1.16 -2.60 -5.78
CA ILE A 122 1.73 -2.26 -4.48
C ILE A 122 1.62 -0.75 -4.29
N GLY A 123 0.88 -0.34 -3.26
CA GLY A 123 0.74 1.07 -2.89
C GLY A 123 1.48 1.40 -1.60
N THR A 124 2.11 2.56 -1.57
CA THR A 124 2.77 3.09 -0.38
C THR A 124 1.75 3.76 0.54
N VAL A 125 1.76 3.39 1.82
CA VAL A 125 1.01 4.10 2.86
C VAL A 125 1.87 4.22 4.10
N SER A 126 2.00 5.46 4.60
CA SER A 126 2.73 5.74 5.83
C SER A 126 1.90 5.38 7.05
N THR A 127 2.54 4.74 8.02
CA THR A 127 1.95 4.40 9.32
C THR A 127 1.93 5.58 10.30
N THR A 128 2.62 6.69 9.99
CA THR A 128 2.83 7.78 10.95
C THR A 128 1.53 8.50 11.28
N TYR A 129 0.67 8.74 10.29
CA TYR A 129 -0.57 9.52 10.47
C TYR A 129 -1.85 8.72 10.15
N THR A 130 -1.72 7.45 9.81
CA THR A 130 -2.84 6.60 9.40
C THR A 130 -3.47 5.86 10.56
N VAL A 131 -4.78 5.62 10.47
CA VAL A 131 -5.56 4.83 11.44
C VAL A 131 -5.59 3.36 10.99
N PRO A 132 -5.19 2.39 11.86
CA PRO A 132 -5.02 1.00 11.45
C PRO A 132 -6.30 0.34 10.92
N TYR A 133 -7.45 0.55 11.54
CA TYR A 133 -8.72 -0.01 11.08
C TYR A 133 -9.12 0.50 9.68
N HIS A 134 -8.95 1.80 9.45
CA HIS A 134 -9.26 2.39 8.14
C HIS A 134 -8.37 1.79 7.04
N LEU A 135 -7.07 1.69 7.32
CA LEU A 135 -6.10 1.09 6.41
C LEU A 135 -6.42 -0.38 6.13
N ALA A 136 -6.75 -1.16 7.17
CA ALA A 136 -7.12 -2.56 7.01
C ALA A 136 -8.33 -2.72 6.07
N ARG A 137 -9.37 -1.90 6.25
CA ARG A 137 -10.57 -1.91 5.39
C ARG A 137 -10.26 -1.55 3.94
N GLN A 138 -9.40 -0.54 3.71
CA GLN A 138 -9.02 -0.12 2.36
C GLN A 138 -8.31 -1.25 1.63
N PHE A 139 -7.31 -1.88 2.24
CA PHE A 139 -6.61 -2.99 1.64
C PHE A 139 -7.47 -4.24 1.47
N LEU A 140 -8.38 -4.55 2.41
CA LEU A 140 -9.33 -5.64 2.23
C LEU A 140 -10.25 -5.40 1.02
N SER A 141 -10.76 -4.19 0.86
CA SER A 141 -11.60 -3.84 -0.28
C SER A 141 -10.83 -3.95 -1.59
N LEU A 142 -9.61 -3.43 -1.62
CA LEU A 142 -8.73 -3.51 -2.78
C LEU A 142 -8.39 -4.95 -3.15
N ASP A 143 -8.12 -5.79 -2.16
CA ASP A 143 -7.81 -7.21 -2.33
C ASP A 143 -9.00 -7.98 -2.94
N GLN A 144 -10.23 -7.66 -2.51
CA GLN A 144 -11.45 -8.20 -3.12
C GLN A 144 -11.63 -7.73 -4.58
N ILE A 145 -11.37 -6.45 -4.86
CA ILE A 145 -11.48 -5.90 -6.22
C ILE A 145 -10.54 -6.60 -7.18
N ASN A 146 -9.32 -6.89 -6.75
CA ASN A 146 -8.28 -7.41 -7.63
C ASN A 146 -7.99 -8.92 -7.50
N GLY A 147 -8.75 -9.62 -6.66
CA GLY A 147 -8.62 -11.08 -6.49
C GLY A 147 -7.29 -11.49 -5.81
N GLY A 148 -6.82 -10.73 -4.83
CA GLY A 148 -5.66 -11.09 -4.02
C GLY A 148 -4.32 -10.61 -4.57
N ARG A 149 -4.30 -9.52 -5.35
CA ARG A 149 -3.10 -8.97 -6.00
C ARG A 149 -2.58 -7.69 -5.35
N SER A 150 -3.18 -7.24 -4.24
CA SER A 150 -2.79 -6.03 -3.55
C SER A 150 -1.58 -6.22 -2.64
N GLY A 151 -0.73 -5.21 -2.55
CA GLY A 151 0.40 -5.16 -1.65
C GLY A 151 0.55 -3.80 -0.99
N TRP A 152 0.97 -3.81 0.26
CA TRP A 152 1.26 -2.62 1.05
C TRP A 152 2.76 -2.40 1.21
N ASN A 153 3.25 -1.29 0.67
CA ASN A 153 4.57 -0.77 1.02
C ASN A 153 4.44 0.06 2.29
N LEU A 154 4.74 -0.57 3.42
CA LEU A 154 4.70 0.05 4.73
C LEU A 154 5.92 0.95 4.93
N VAL A 155 5.68 2.23 5.14
CA VAL A 155 6.73 3.21 5.43
C VAL A 155 6.38 4.03 6.68
N THR A 156 7.40 4.71 7.21
CA THR A 156 7.23 5.78 8.21
C THR A 156 7.59 7.10 7.56
N THR A 157 6.77 8.11 7.74
CA THR A 157 7.04 9.47 7.22
C THR A 157 8.39 9.96 7.71
N ALA A 158 9.30 10.30 6.78
CA ALA A 158 10.61 10.84 7.10
C ALA A 158 10.63 12.38 7.10
N ASN A 159 9.79 13.00 6.28
CA ASN A 159 9.75 14.45 6.13
C ASN A 159 9.01 15.10 7.30
N VAL A 160 9.70 15.95 8.04
CA VAL A 160 9.17 16.67 9.22
C VAL A 160 8.01 17.59 8.86
N ARG A 161 7.97 18.10 7.63
CA ARG A 161 6.95 19.06 7.19
C ARG A 161 5.59 18.41 6.91
N GLU A 162 5.55 17.10 6.75
CA GLU A 162 4.28 16.40 6.54
C GLU A 162 3.32 16.48 7.72
N SER A 163 3.85 16.62 8.94
CA SER A 163 3.02 16.68 10.16
C SER A 163 1.94 17.75 10.10
N VAL A 164 2.25 18.92 9.54
CA VAL A 164 1.30 20.03 9.46
C VAL A 164 0.11 19.74 8.55
N HIS A 165 0.28 18.91 7.52
CA HIS A 165 -0.81 18.49 6.64
C HIS A 165 -1.83 17.60 7.37
N TYR A 166 -1.39 16.92 8.42
CA TYR A 166 -2.22 16.08 9.28
C TYR A 166 -2.68 16.77 10.57
N GLY A 167 -2.44 18.10 10.70
CA GLY A 167 -2.82 18.87 11.88
C GLY A 167 -2.00 18.54 13.12
N VAL A 168 -0.83 17.94 12.97
CA VAL A 168 0.09 17.61 14.06
C VAL A 168 1.22 18.64 14.07
N PRO A 169 1.35 19.46 15.15
CA PRO A 169 2.31 20.57 15.16
C PRO A 169 3.76 20.10 15.14
N ASP A 170 4.04 18.96 15.78
CA ASP A 170 5.38 18.40 15.88
C ASP A 170 5.46 17.03 15.20
N HIS A 171 6.54 16.82 14.46
CA HIS A 171 6.79 15.52 13.86
C HIS A 171 7.13 14.46 14.91
N ILE A 172 6.51 13.29 14.81
CA ILE A 172 6.73 12.17 15.73
C ILE A 172 8.21 11.74 15.68
N ARG A 173 8.82 11.53 16.84
CA ARG A 173 10.22 11.12 16.96
C ARG A 173 10.48 9.81 16.20
N HIS A 174 11.67 9.66 15.64
CA HIS A 174 12.05 8.50 14.83
C HIS A 174 11.76 7.14 15.52
N ALA A 175 12.16 6.98 16.78
CA ALA A 175 11.93 5.74 17.52
C ALA A 175 10.44 5.43 17.69
N ASP A 176 9.64 6.44 18.02
CA ASP A 176 8.19 6.29 18.23
C ASP A 176 7.47 5.96 16.93
N ARG A 177 7.92 6.49 15.78
CA ARG A 177 7.37 6.15 14.46
C ARG A 177 7.54 4.67 14.14
N TYR A 178 8.69 4.09 14.43
CA TYR A 178 8.94 2.67 14.19
C TYR A 178 8.19 1.75 15.15
N GLN A 179 8.05 2.16 16.41
CA GLN A 179 7.22 1.43 17.38
C GLN A 179 5.74 1.46 16.94
N ARG A 180 5.24 2.65 16.58
CA ARG A 180 3.89 2.82 16.03
C ARG A 180 3.67 2.02 14.75
N ALA A 181 4.65 1.99 13.85
CA ALA A 181 4.58 1.23 12.60
C ALA A 181 4.42 -0.27 12.84
N ARG A 182 5.14 -0.81 13.82
CA ARG A 182 5.00 -2.23 14.23
C ARG A 182 3.60 -2.51 14.75
N GLU A 183 3.11 -1.69 15.67
CA GLU A 183 1.79 -1.84 16.26
C GLU A 183 0.68 -1.76 15.20
N ILE A 184 0.78 -0.81 14.24
CA ILE A 184 -0.16 -0.72 13.11
C ILE A 184 -0.10 -1.96 12.24
N ALA A 185 1.09 -2.47 11.92
CA ALA A 185 1.23 -3.66 11.10
C ALA A 185 0.57 -4.89 11.76
N ASP A 186 0.79 -5.07 13.05
CA ASP A 186 0.22 -6.16 13.82
C ASP A 186 -1.32 -6.05 13.88
N LEU A 187 -1.85 -4.84 14.11
CA LEU A 187 -3.30 -4.58 14.11
C LEU A 187 -3.94 -4.81 12.74
N VAL A 188 -3.33 -4.32 11.67
CA VAL A 188 -3.84 -4.50 10.29
C VAL A 188 -3.89 -5.98 9.93
N VAL A 189 -2.85 -6.74 10.24
CA VAL A 189 -2.83 -8.20 10.02
C VAL A 189 -3.92 -8.89 10.85
N THR A 190 -4.09 -8.50 12.11
CA THR A 190 -5.14 -9.03 12.98
C THR A 190 -6.53 -8.77 12.40
N PHE A 191 -6.80 -7.55 11.91
CA PHE A 191 -8.08 -7.22 11.26
C PHE A 191 -8.30 -8.01 9.96
N TRP A 192 -7.24 -8.35 9.23
CA TRP A 192 -7.37 -9.18 8.02
C TRP A 192 -7.69 -10.63 8.33
N ASP A 193 -7.30 -11.13 9.50
CA ASP A 193 -7.47 -12.52 9.91
C ASP A 193 -8.65 -12.75 10.89
N VAL A 194 -9.51 -11.74 11.10
CA VAL A 194 -10.68 -11.83 12.01
C VAL A 194 -11.65 -12.92 11.59
N TRP A 195 -11.87 -13.09 10.29
CA TRP A 195 -12.79 -14.08 9.76
C TRP A 195 -12.08 -15.37 9.40
N ALA A 196 -12.62 -16.50 9.85
CA ALA A 196 -12.15 -17.81 9.39
C ALA A 196 -12.50 -18.03 7.92
N ASP A 197 -11.71 -18.86 7.26
CA ASP A 197 -12.01 -19.32 5.89
C ASP A 197 -13.38 -19.98 5.87
N GLY A 198 -14.25 -19.57 4.94
CA GLY A 198 -15.59 -20.12 4.81
C GLY A 198 -16.63 -19.59 5.81
N ALA A 199 -16.29 -18.61 6.66
CA ALA A 199 -17.24 -18.03 7.61
C ALA A 199 -18.52 -17.48 6.93
N PHE A 200 -18.42 -16.97 5.72
CA PHE A 200 -19.55 -16.42 4.95
C PHE A 200 -20.26 -17.53 4.16
N VAL A 201 -21.13 -18.25 4.84
CA VAL A 201 -21.84 -19.43 4.28
C VAL A 201 -22.97 -19.08 3.31
N ARG A 202 -23.66 -17.97 3.48
CA ARG A 202 -24.72 -17.44 2.61
C ARG A 202 -25.81 -18.47 2.27
N VAL A 203 -26.28 -19.19 3.28
CA VAL A 203 -27.33 -20.22 3.12
C VAL A 203 -28.68 -19.54 3.01
N VAL A 204 -29.24 -19.48 1.80
CA VAL A 204 -30.49 -18.78 1.48
C VAL A 204 -31.67 -19.41 2.21
N GLU A 205 -31.73 -20.74 2.31
CA GLU A 205 -32.85 -21.49 2.89
C GLU A 205 -33.01 -21.21 4.41
N SER A 206 -31.90 -21.08 5.12
CA SER A 206 -31.92 -20.78 6.56
C SER A 206 -31.83 -19.29 6.89
N GLY A 207 -31.49 -18.44 5.91
CA GLY A 207 -31.24 -17.02 6.12
C GLY A 207 -29.91 -16.74 6.86
N VAL A 208 -29.04 -17.72 7.00
CA VAL A 208 -27.72 -17.56 7.63
C VAL A 208 -26.73 -17.03 6.62
N PHE A 209 -26.28 -15.79 6.84
CA PHE A 209 -25.30 -15.14 5.96
C PHE A 209 -23.86 -15.50 6.34
N PHE A 210 -23.57 -15.54 7.64
CA PHE A 210 -22.26 -15.98 8.13
C PHE A 210 -22.40 -16.82 9.39
N GLU A 211 -21.44 -17.72 9.61
CA GLU A 211 -21.26 -18.45 10.85
C GLU A 211 -20.26 -17.66 11.70
N PRO A 212 -20.61 -17.24 12.94
CA PRO A 212 -19.68 -16.58 13.82
C PRO A 212 -18.59 -17.57 14.26
N SER A 213 -17.54 -17.67 13.47
CA SER A 213 -16.32 -18.32 13.95
C SER A 213 -15.68 -17.40 14.97
N LEU A 214 -15.20 -17.98 16.06
CA LEU A 214 -14.48 -17.22 17.09
C LEU A 214 -13.38 -16.40 16.43
N PRO A 215 -13.32 -15.08 16.70
CA PRO A 215 -12.26 -14.24 16.14
C PRO A 215 -10.90 -14.85 16.49
N ARG A 216 -10.01 -14.94 15.54
CA ARG A 216 -8.64 -15.42 15.77
C ARG A 216 -7.84 -14.34 16.49
N GLY A 217 -8.02 -14.28 17.83
CA GLY A 217 -7.28 -13.41 18.73
C GLY A 217 -7.88 -12.02 18.90
N ALA A 218 -7.72 -11.49 20.12
CA ALA A 218 -7.90 -10.09 20.38
C ALA A 218 -6.67 -9.32 19.84
N PRO A 219 -6.83 -8.10 19.31
CA PRO A 219 -5.69 -7.28 19.01
C PRO A 219 -4.87 -7.07 20.29
N PRO A 220 -3.55 -7.04 20.20
CA PRO A 220 -2.71 -6.79 21.36
C PRO A 220 -3.02 -5.41 21.95
N ASP A 221 -3.00 -5.27 23.27
CA ASP A 221 -3.01 -3.98 23.93
C ASP A 221 -1.79 -3.18 23.45
N GLY A 222 -2.04 -2.08 22.75
CA GLY A 222 -1.02 -1.26 22.15
C GLY A 222 -0.68 -0.03 22.99
N THR A 223 0.50 0.55 22.71
CA THR A 223 0.92 1.82 23.31
C THR A 223 0.23 3.00 22.64
N PHE A 224 -0.04 2.88 21.34
CA PHE A 224 -0.60 3.95 20.50
C PHE A 224 -2.07 3.73 20.17
N PHE A 225 -2.55 2.50 20.20
CA PHE A 225 -3.92 2.17 19.81
C PHE A 225 -4.56 1.21 20.79
N ALA A 226 -5.78 1.58 21.23
CA ALA A 226 -6.71 0.67 21.88
C ALA A 226 -7.74 0.25 20.83
N ALA A 227 -7.57 -0.93 20.24
CA ALA A 227 -8.46 -1.44 19.20
C ALA A 227 -9.12 -2.74 19.64
N SER A 228 -10.39 -2.94 19.28
CA SER A 228 -11.09 -4.21 19.48
C SER A 228 -11.58 -4.75 18.14
N CYS A 229 -11.52 -6.07 17.99
CA CYS A 229 -12.19 -6.79 16.90
C CYS A 229 -13.56 -7.21 17.42
N GLN A 230 -14.64 -6.58 16.94
CA GLN A 230 -16.01 -7.00 17.14
C GLN A 230 -16.63 -7.41 15.83
#